data_9c0df51bb9fb2bcecc94fa8c62e75e92
#
_entry.id   9c0df51bb9fb2bcecc94fa8c62e75e92
#
_cell.length_a   1.000
_cell.length_b   1.000
_cell.length_c   1.000
_cell.angle_alpha   90.00
_cell.angle_beta   90.00
_cell.angle_gamma   90.00
#
_symmetry.space_group_name_H-M   'P 1'
#
loop_
_entity.id
_entity.type
_entity.pdbx_description
1 polymer ?
#
loop_
_entity_poly.entity_id
_entity_poly.type
_entity_poly.pdbx_seq_one_letter_code
_entity_poly.pdbx_strand_id
1 'polypeptide(L)'
;GMLLIVRGIGLYWSGGAPRGYLPDNFRAWGRGGIEELFGLREFPYAVIILVLMGFIYWLVMHRLNYGKQLFSIGDNPRAGRLSGVGVEKVRIAAFVICGASAALAGILIGGRAGVSIEGGTGLEMQTIAAAVLGGTLLLGGRGNIPAAMAGALALELLFTLLNLMGLPKPLRDAVQGLIIIGAVAYTAYSSRRTS
;
A
#
# COMPACT_ATOMS: atom_id res chain seq x y z
N GLY A 1 -4.99 -2.57 -17.27
CA GLY A 1 -4.81 -3.79 -18.07
C GLY A 1 -4.22 -4.93 -17.26
N MET A 2 -3.03 -4.75 -16.68
CA MET A 2 -2.30 -5.81 -15.97
C MET A 2 -3.09 -6.47 -14.82
N LEU A 3 -3.80 -5.68 -14.04
CA LEU A 3 -4.68 -6.18 -12.96
C LEU A 3 -5.73 -7.16 -13.49
N LEU A 4 -6.39 -6.83 -14.60
CA LEU A 4 -7.40 -7.68 -15.22
C LEU A 4 -6.80 -8.99 -15.76
N ILE A 5 -5.59 -8.92 -16.33
CA ILE A 5 -4.89 -10.10 -16.85
C ILE A 5 -4.55 -11.04 -15.69
N VAL A 6 -3.89 -10.54 -14.64
CA VAL A 6 -3.50 -11.36 -13.49
C VAL A 6 -4.71 -11.95 -12.79
N ARG A 7 -5.78 -11.16 -12.62
CA ARG A 7 -7.04 -11.63 -12.03
C ARG A 7 -7.71 -12.69 -12.90
N GLY A 8 -7.73 -12.47 -14.22
CA GLY A 8 -8.29 -13.44 -15.18
C GLY A 8 -7.55 -14.78 -15.17
N ILE A 9 -6.22 -14.75 -15.15
CA ILE A 9 -5.38 -15.96 -15.02
C ILE A 9 -5.66 -16.67 -13.70
N GLY A 10 -5.74 -15.92 -12.60
CA GLY A 10 -6.04 -16.48 -11.28
C GLY A 10 -7.42 -17.16 -11.23
N LEU A 11 -8.44 -16.53 -11.80
CA LEU A 11 -9.80 -17.10 -11.91
C LEU A 11 -9.82 -18.35 -12.79
N TYR A 12 -9.12 -18.32 -13.92
CA TYR A 12 -9.03 -19.48 -14.82
C TYR A 12 -8.36 -20.67 -14.14
N TRP A 13 -7.24 -20.44 -13.46
CA TRP A 13 -6.49 -21.51 -12.79
C TRP A 13 -7.23 -22.07 -11.57
N SER A 14 -7.94 -21.25 -10.82
CA SER A 14 -8.72 -21.69 -9.65
C SER A 14 -10.07 -22.30 -10.02
N GLY A 15 -10.50 -22.17 -11.26
CA GLY A 15 -11.86 -22.58 -11.69
C GLY A 15 -12.98 -21.76 -11.07
N GLY A 16 -12.71 -20.49 -10.72
CA GLY A 16 -13.68 -19.57 -10.17
C GLY A 16 -14.05 -19.79 -8.69
N ALA A 17 -13.43 -20.77 -8.04
CA ALA A 17 -13.68 -21.06 -6.62
C ALA A 17 -12.39 -21.00 -5.80
N PRO A 18 -12.45 -20.60 -4.51
CA PRO A 18 -11.31 -20.70 -3.63
C PRO A 18 -10.89 -22.17 -3.49
N ARG A 19 -9.72 -22.51 -4.00
CA ARG A 19 -9.18 -23.86 -3.95
C ARG A 19 -7.91 -23.87 -3.11
N GLY A 20 -7.81 -24.88 -2.23
CA GLY A 20 -6.64 -25.12 -1.42
C GLY A 20 -6.82 -24.79 0.05
N TYR A 21 -6.09 -25.52 0.88
CA TYR A 21 -5.98 -25.30 2.31
C TYR A 21 -4.59 -24.75 2.60
N LEU A 22 -4.52 -23.63 3.27
CA LEU A 22 -3.24 -23.08 3.72
C LEU A 22 -2.76 -23.86 4.94
N PRO A 23 -1.54 -24.44 4.92
CA PRO A 23 -0.98 -25.12 6.06
C PRO A 23 -0.85 -24.18 7.26
N ASP A 24 -0.92 -24.73 8.47
CA ASP A 24 -0.93 -23.94 9.70
C ASP A 24 0.35 -23.09 9.86
N ASN A 25 1.49 -23.57 9.39
CA ASN A 25 2.73 -22.80 9.36
C ASN A 25 2.62 -21.51 8.53
N PHE A 26 1.85 -21.52 7.44
CA PHE A 26 1.62 -20.33 6.62
C PHE A 26 0.61 -19.37 7.28
N ARG A 27 -0.43 -19.94 7.91
CA ARG A 27 -1.44 -19.16 8.66
C ARG A 27 -0.84 -18.48 9.88
N ALA A 28 0.22 -19.06 10.47
CA ALA A 28 0.94 -18.47 11.58
C ALA A 28 1.51 -17.08 11.25
N TRP A 29 1.96 -16.84 10.00
CA TRP A 29 2.46 -15.52 9.59
C TRP A 29 1.38 -14.43 9.58
N GLY A 30 0.14 -14.79 9.27
CA GLY A 30 -0.98 -13.83 9.22
C GLY A 30 -1.76 -13.72 10.54
N ARG A 31 -1.82 -14.78 11.34
CA ARG A 31 -2.60 -14.85 12.58
C ARG A 31 -1.76 -14.96 13.84
N GLY A 32 -0.52 -15.43 13.73
CA GLY A 32 0.36 -15.61 14.87
C GLY A 32 0.93 -14.30 15.39
N GLY A 33 1.39 -14.35 16.63
CA GLY A 33 2.02 -13.24 17.32
C GLY A 33 3.08 -13.75 18.30
N ILE A 34 3.85 -12.83 18.85
CA ILE A 34 4.76 -13.10 19.96
C ILE A 34 3.94 -13.02 21.25
N GLU A 35 3.98 -14.10 22.02
CA GLU A 35 3.38 -14.13 23.35
C GLU A 35 4.15 -13.18 24.30
N GLU A 36 3.42 -12.38 25.08
CA GLU A 36 3.96 -11.50 26.13
C GLU A 36 5.00 -10.41 25.68
N LEU A 37 4.71 -9.70 24.60
CA LEU A 37 5.50 -8.50 24.27
C LEU A 37 4.77 -7.23 24.77
N PHE A 38 5.42 -6.39 25.56
CA PHE A 38 4.87 -5.12 26.12
C PHE A 38 3.57 -5.25 26.93
N GLY A 39 3.31 -6.41 27.58
CA GLY A 39 2.09 -6.59 28.40
C GLY A 39 0.81 -6.83 27.59
N LEU A 40 0.91 -6.99 26.28
CA LEU A 40 -0.18 -7.46 25.41
C LEU A 40 -0.10 -8.97 25.29
N ARG A 41 -1.26 -9.63 25.39
CA ARG A 41 -1.36 -11.11 25.35
C ARG A 41 -0.79 -11.72 24.07
N GLU A 42 -0.94 -11.03 22.93
CA GLU A 42 -0.40 -11.46 21.64
C GLU A 42 -0.08 -10.22 20.80
N PHE A 43 1.17 -10.08 20.35
CA PHE A 43 1.59 -9.01 19.44
C PHE A 43 1.68 -9.57 18.01
N PRO A 44 0.79 -9.17 17.06
CA PRO A 44 0.72 -9.78 15.74
C PRO A 44 2.01 -9.60 14.94
N TYR A 45 2.50 -10.66 14.30
CA TYR A 45 3.67 -10.60 13.39
C TYR A 45 3.48 -9.56 12.27
N ALA A 46 2.25 -9.37 11.80
CA ALA A 46 1.93 -8.38 10.77
C ALA A 46 2.34 -6.94 11.18
N VAL A 47 2.19 -6.57 12.45
CA VAL A 47 2.60 -5.25 12.97
C VAL A 47 4.11 -5.12 12.98
N ILE A 48 4.83 -6.17 13.39
CA ILE A 48 6.30 -6.18 13.40
C ILE A 48 6.82 -6.01 11.97
N ILE A 49 6.26 -6.76 11.02
CA ILE A 49 6.61 -6.68 9.61
C ILE A 49 6.30 -5.29 9.05
N LEU A 50 5.15 -4.70 9.40
CA LEU A 50 4.78 -3.34 8.98
C LEU A 50 5.82 -2.31 9.45
N VAL A 51 6.18 -2.34 10.74
CA VAL A 51 7.16 -1.41 11.32
C VAL A 51 8.54 -1.60 10.69
N LEU A 52 8.98 -2.86 10.55
CA LEU A 52 10.26 -3.20 9.94
C LEU A 52 10.33 -2.71 8.48
N MET A 53 9.32 -3.01 7.68
CA MET A 53 9.25 -2.58 6.27
C MET A 53 9.13 -1.07 6.15
N GLY A 54 8.34 -0.43 7.00
CA GLY A 54 8.24 1.03 7.08
C GLY A 54 9.60 1.68 7.39
N PHE A 55 10.36 1.12 8.33
CA PHE A 55 11.69 1.57 8.66
C PHE A 55 12.68 1.37 7.50
N ILE A 56 12.66 0.20 6.86
CA ILE A 56 13.50 -0.09 5.67
C ILE A 56 13.19 0.91 4.56
N TYR A 57 11.92 1.13 4.24
CA TYR A 57 11.54 2.07 3.18
C TYR A 57 11.86 3.51 3.54
N TRP A 58 11.67 3.90 4.80
CA TRP A 58 12.12 5.21 5.26
C TRP A 58 13.62 5.40 5.06
N LEU A 59 14.43 4.40 5.42
CA LEU A 59 15.88 4.42 5.24
C LEU A 59 16.27 4.50 3.76
N VAL A 60 15.63 3.69 2.91
CA VAL A 60 15.85 3.69 1.46
C VAL A 60 15.52 5.05 0.84
N MET A 61 14.41 5.67 1.25
CA MET A 61 13.95 6.94 0.67
C MET A 61 14.73 8.14 1.19
N HIS A 62 15.14 8.15 2.47
CA HIS A 62 15.76 9.34 3.09
C HIS A 62 17.28 9.26 3.19
N ARG A 63 17.86 8.06 3.23
CA ARG A 63 19.31 7.87 3.44
C ARG A 63 20.05 7.42 2.19
N LEU A 64 19.40 6.68 1.28
CA LEU A 64 20.06 6.19 0.07
C LEU A 64 19.91 7.17 -1.09
N ASN A 65 20.90 7.14 -2.00
CA ASN A 65 20.87 7.94 -3.23
C ASN A 65 19.67 7.59 -4.13
N TYR A 66 19.16 6.36 -4.02
CA TYR A 66 17.99 5.91 -4.75
C TYR A 66 16.75 6.79 -4.46
N GLY A 67 16.47 7.10 -3.19
CA GLY A 67 15.35 7.97 -2.83
C GLY A 67 15.47 9.37 -3.43
N LYS A 68 16.66 9.98 -3.37
CA LYS A 68 16.94 11.28 -3.99
C LYS A 68 16.69 11.25 -5.49
N GLN A 69 17.16 10.21 -6.17
CA GLN A 69 16.93 10.01 -7.59
C GLN A 69 15.46 9.82 -7.93
N LEU A 70 14.73 9.05 -7.11
CA LEU A 70 13.30 8.80 -7.29
C LEU A 70 12.48 10.10 -7.18
N PHE A 71 12.74 10.93 -6.17
CA PHE A 71 12.08 12.22 -6.01
C PHE A 71 12.41 13.18 -7.15
N SER A 72 13.69 13.25 -7.57
CA SER A 72 14.13 14.09 -8.71
C SER A 72 13.44 13.70 -10.02
N ILE A 73 13.31 12.40 -10.29
CA ILE A 73 12.60 11.89 -11.47
C ILE A 73 11.10 12.16 -11.38
N GLY A 74 10.52 12.07 -10.17
CA GLY A 74 9.14 12.36 -9.92
C GLY A 74 8.78 13.83 -10.17
N ASP A 75 9.71 14.73 -9.87
CA ASP A 75 9.55 16.17 -10.08
C ASP A 75 9.72 16.53 -11.56
N ASN A 76 10.83 16.15 -12.17
CA ASN A 76 11.08 16.37 -13.59
C ASN A 76 11.97 15.27 -14.22
N PRO A 77 11.39 14.32 -14.98
CA PRO A 77 12.15 13.24 -15.59
C PRO A 77 13.21 13.70 -16.62
N ARG A 78 12.98 14.85 -17.27
CA ARG A 78 13.93 15.41 -18.24
C ARG A 78 15.18 15.98 -17.54
N ALA A 79 14.95 16.73 -16.45
CA ALA A 79 16.03 17.26 -15.63
C ALA A 79 16.86 16.13 -15.00
N GLY A 80 16.20 15.07 -14.51
CA GLY A 80 16.85 13.87 -14.00
C GLY A 80 17.79 13.21 -15.03
N ARG A 81 17.35 13.06 -16.27
CA ARG A 81 18.21 12.53 -17.37
C ARG A 81 19.42 13.42 -17.65
N LEU A 82 19.22 14.72 -17.68
CA LEU A 82 20.32 15.68 -17.92
C LEU A 82 21.35 15.65 -16.79
N SER A 83 20.94 15.31 -15.57
CA SER A 83 21.82 15.13 -14.42
C SER A 83 22.48 13.75 -14.36
N GLY A 84 22.37 12.93 -15.41
CA GLY A 84 22.98 11.60 -15.48
C GLY A 84 22.24 10.49 -14.73
N VAL A 85 21.02 10.74 -14.26
CA VAL A 85 20.22 9.72 -13.56
C VAL A 85 19.62 8.75 -14.57
N GLY A 86 19.82 7.46 -14.33
CA GLY A 86 19.24 6.38 -15.13
C GLY A 86 17.73 6.20 -14.84
N VAL A 87 16.90 7.09 -15.40
CA VAL A 87 15.44 7.18 -15.13
C VAL A 87 14.75 5.83 -15.23
N GLU A 88 15.08 5.04 -16.27
CA GLU A 88 14.43 3.73 -16.48
C GLU A 88 14.80 2.73 -15.40
N LYS A 89 16.08 2.67 -15.01
CA LYS A 89 16.56 1.77 -13.94
C LYS A 89 15.89 2.09 -12.60
N VAL A 90 15.79 3.37 -12.26
CA VAL A 90 15.15 3.83 -11.03
C VAL A 90 13.66 3.52 -11.03
N ARG A 91 12.96 3.69 -12.15
CA ARG A 91 11.54 3.32 -12.29
C ARG A 91 11.33 1.81 -12.17
N ILE A 92 12.14 1.01 -12.86
CA ILE A 92 12.04 -0.47 -12.76
C ILE A 92 12.25 -0.91 -11.33
N ALA A 93 13.27 -0.37 -10.64
CA ALA A 93 13.50 -0.68 -9.22
C ALA A 93 12.29 -0.30 -8.34
N ALA A 94 11.65 0.85 -8.59
CA ALA A 94 10.44 1.25 -7.87
C ALA A 94 9.28 0.25 -8.07
N PHE A 95 9.05 -0.21 -9.30
CA PHE A 95 8.03 -1.21 -9.59
C PHE A 95 8.35 -2.57 -8.96
N VAL A 96 9.63 -2.98 -8.96
CA VAL A 96 10.06 -4.23 -8.31
C VAL A 96 9.81 -4.16 -6.80
N ILE A 97 10.18 -3.05 -6.14
CA ILE A 97 9.94 -2.83 -4.71
C ILE A 97 8.44 -2.85 -4.41
N CYS A 98 7.64 -2.17 -5.24
CA CYS A 98 6.18 -2.15 -5.11
C CYS A 98 5.58 -3.56 -5.24
N GLY A 99 6.00 -4.32 -6.25
CA GLY A 99 5.54 -5.69 -6.47
C GLY A 99 5.93 -6.65 -5.33
N ALA A 100 7.16 -6.54 -4.82
CA ALA A 100 7.62 -7.31 -3.67
C ALA A 100 6.81 -6.98 -2.40
N SER A 101 6.52 -5.70 -2.17
CA SER A 101 5.67 -5.24 -1.06
C SER A 101 4.24 -5.78 -1.17
N ALA A 102 3.68 -5.75 -2.38
CA ALA A 102 2.34 -6.28 -2.65
C ALA A 102 2.29 -7.80 -2.44
N ALA A 103 3.31 -8.54 -2.84
CA ALA A 103 3.42 -9.98 -2.60
C ALA A 103 3.47 -10.29 -1.09
N LEU A 104 4.28 -9.55 -0.33
CA LEU A 104 4.36 -9.69 1.13
C LEU A 104 3.00 -9.40 1.79
N ALA A 105 2.33 -8.32 1.40
CA ALA A 105 0.99 -7.99 1.88
C ALA A 105 -0.02 -9.09 1.55
N GLY A 106 0.04 -9.64 0.33
CA GLY A 106 -0.80 -10.76 -0.10
C GLY A 106 -0.61 -12.02 0.76
N ILE A 107 0.65 -12.34 1.14
CA ILE A 107 0.95 -13.45 2.05
C ILE A 107 0.31 -13.22 3.43
N LEU A 108 0.43 -12.02 3.99
CA LEU A 108 -0.12 -11.69 5.30
C LEU A 108 -1.67 -11.71 5.30
N ILE A 109 -2.29 -11.14 4.26
CA ILE A 109 -3.74 -11.13 4.09
C ILE A 109 -4.26 -12.55 3.89
N GLY A 110 -3.61 -13.34 3.04
CA GLY A 110 -3.96 -14.75 2.80
C GLY A 110 -3.82 -15.60 4.07
N GLY A 111 -2.77 -15.38 4.85
CA GLY A 111 -2.57 -16.06 6.14
C GLY A 111 -3.68 -15.73 7.16
N ARG A 112 -4.17 -14.48 7.16
CA ARG A 112 -5.21 -14.03 8.09
C ARG A 112 -6.63 -14.40 7.64
N ALA A 113 -6.96 -14.10 6.40
CA ALA A 113 -8.31 -14.23 5.86
C ALA A 113 -8.58 -15.58 5.18
N GLY A 114 -7.52 -16.33 4.85
CA GLY A 114 -7.59 -17.53 4.03
C GLY A 114 -7.52 -17.21 2.54
N VAL A 115 -7.65 -18.25 1.71
CA VAL A 115 -7.63 -18.11 0.25
C VAL A 115 -8.97 -17.56 -0.23
N SER A 116 -8.94 -16.37 -0.83
CA SER A 116 -10.11 -15.75 -1.44
C SER A 116 -9.72 -15.11 -2.78
N ILE A 117 -10.52 -15.34 -3.79
CA ILE A 117 -10.31 -14.76 -5.14
C ILE A 117 -10.61 -13.25 -5.12
N GLU A 118 -11.49 -12.82 -4.24
CA GLU A 118 -11.90 -11.41 -4.12
C GLU A 118 -11.13 -10.64 -3.04
N GLY A 119 -10.26 -11.31 -2.30
CA GLY A 119 -9.56 -10.75 -1.14
C GLY A 119 -8.70 -9.52 -1.41
N GLY A 120 -8.30 -9.32 -2.66
CA GLY A 120 -7.53 -8.15 -3.11
C GLY A 120 -8.35 -7.06 -3.79
N THR A 121 -9.65 -7.26 -3.98
CA THR A 121 -10.48 -6.32 -4.75
C THR A 121 -10.68 -5.00 -4.01
N GLY A 122 -10.30 -3.89 -4.65
CA GLY A 122 -10.40 -2.54 -4.09
C GLY A 122 -9.19 -2.09 -3.27
N LEU A 123 -8.25 -3.00 -2.94
CA LEU A 123 -7.04 -2.63 -2.19
C LEU A 123 -6.18 -1.63 -2.97
N GLU A 124 -6.19 -1.69 -4.30
CA GLU A 124 -5.48 -0.74 -5.16
C GLU A 124 -5.94 0.70 -4.92
N MET A 125 -7.24 0.92 -4.86
CA MET A 125 -7.81 2.25 -4.59
C MET A 125 -7.58 2.68 -3.15
N GLN A 126 -7.69 1.74 -2.21
CA GLN A 126 -7.45 1.99 -0.79
C GLN A 126 -6.00 2.40 -0.52
N THR A 127 -5.03 1.74 -1.16
CA THR A 127 -3.60 2.08 -1.00
C THR A 127 -3.27 3.44 -1.60
N ILE A 128 -3.85 3.78 -2.75
CA ILE A 128 -3.72 5.12 -3.35
C ILE A 128 -4.30 6.17 -2.41
N ALA A 129 -5.53 5.96 -1.90
CA ALA A 129 -6.17 6.87 -0.96
C ALA A 129 -5.32 7.09 0.30
N ALA A 130 -4.79 6.01 0.87
CA ALA A 130 -3.92 6.05 2.05
C ALA A 130 -2.65 6.87 1.80
N ALA A 131 -1.98 6.66 0.65
CA ALA A 131 -0.78 7.38 0.28
C ALA A 131 -1.05 8.88 0.08
N VAL A 132 -2.15 9.24 -0.59
CA VAL A 132 -2.56 10.63 -0.83
C VAL A 132 -2.96 11.32 0.46
N LEU A 133 -3.72 10.63 1.34
CA LEU A 133 -4.07 11.13 2.67
C LEU A 133 -2.81 11.39 3.52
N GLY A 134 -1.77 10.56 3.36
CA GLY A 134 -0.45 10.75 3.95
C GLY A 134 0.39 11.84 3.27
N GLY A 135 -0.17 12.62 2.32
CA GLY A 135 0.50 13.74 1.68
C GLY A 135 1.47 13.37 0.55
N THR A 136 1.38 12.15 0.02
CA THR A 136 2.14 11.75 -1.16
C THR A 136 1.49 12.32 -2.42
N LEU A 137 2.25 13.05 -3.24
CA LEU A 137 1.76 13.61 -4.49
C LEU A 137 1.62 12.53 -5.57
N LEU A 138 0.43 12.41 -6.18
CA LEU A 138 0.17 11.48 -7.28
C LEU A 138 1.01 11.78 -8.52
N LEU A 139 1.33 13.06 -8.75
CA LEU A 139 2.19 13.49 -9.87
C LEU A 139 3.68 13.22 -9.63
N GLY A 140 4.06 12.82 -8.41
CA GLY A 140 5.42 12.54 -8.01
C GLY A 140 6.13 13.72 -7.35
N GLY A 141 7.43 13.58 -7.13
CA GLY A 141 8.30 14.62 -6.57
C GLY A 141 8.27 14.72 -5.04
N ARG A 142 7.16 14.41 -4.38
CA ARG A 142 7.03 14.52 -2.93
C ARG A 142 6.31 13.32 -2.32
N GLY A 143 6.80 12.86 -1.20
CA GLY A 143 6.20 11.80 -0.40
C GLY A 143 7.00 11.56 0.88
N ASN A 144 6.33 11.05 1.90
CA ASN A 144 6.96 10.73 3.17
C ASN A 144 6.40 9.39 3.67
N ILE A 145 7.29 8.42 3.93
CA ILE A 145 6.89 7.08 4.35
C ILE A 145 6.13 7.09 5.69
N PRO A 146 6.62 7.70 6.78
CA PRO A 146 5.86 7.80 8.02
C PRO A 146 4.49 8.44 7.85
N ALA A 147 4.38 9.49 7.04
CA ALA A 147 3.11 10.15 6.78
C ALA A 147 2.14 9.26 5.97
N ALA A 148 2.64 8.52 4.98
CA ALA A 148 1.85 7.54 4.23
C ALA A 148 1.36 6.40 5.13
N MET A 149 2.20 5.91 6.06
CA MET A 149 1.80 4.92 7.07
C MET A 149 0.71 5.47 8.01
N ALA A 150 0.85 6.70 8.47
CA ALA A 150 -0.19 7.36 9.29
C ALA A 150 -1.49 7.54 8.51
N GLY A 151 -1.41 7.91 7.22
CA GLY A 151 -2.57 7.97 6.32
C GLY A 151 -3.27 6.63 6.16
N ALA A 152 -2.52 5.54 6.02
CA ALA A 152 -3.06 4.20 5.94
C ALA A 152 -3.77 3.78 7.24
N LEU A 153 -3.17 4.06 8.38
CA LEU A 153 -3.78 3.79 9.69
C LEU A 153 -5.06 4.60 9.90
N ALA A 154 -5.03 5.89 9.57
CA ALA A 154 -6.20 6.75 9.69
C ALA A 154 -7.37 6.26 8.80
N LEU A 155 -7.07 5.85 7.56
CA LEU A 155 -8.06 5.33 6.64
C LEU A 155 -8.65 4.00 7.13
N GLU A 156 -7.83 3.09 7.66
CA GLU A 156 -8.27 1.81 8.19
C GLU A 156 -9.13 1.99 9.46
N LEU A 157 -8.75 2.92 10.34
CA LEU A 157 -9.58 3.27 11.50
C LEU A 157 -10.92 3.83 11.08
N LEU A 158 -10.96 4.69 10.07
CA LEU A 158 -12.21 5.21 9.51
C LEU A 158 -13.09 4.07 8.99
N PHE A 159 -12.53 3.16 8.19
CA PHE A 159 -13.30 2.03 7.66
C PHE A 159 -13.79 1.08 8.75
N THR A 160 -12.98 0.89 9.78
CA THR A 160 -13.38 0.10 10.94
C THR A 160 -14.56 0.75 11.66
N LEU A 161 -14.54 2.07 11.88
CA LEU A 161 -15.64 2.82 12.46
C LEU A 161 -16.91 2.72 11.61
N LEU A 162 -16.81 2.93 10.29
CA LEU A 162 -17.95 2.81 9.38
C LEU A 162 -18.55 1.39 9.38
N ASN A 163 -17.69 0.37 9.54
CA ASN A 163 -18.11 -1.02 9.67
C ASN A 163 -18.86 -1.28 10.98
N LEU A 164 -18.37 -0.73 12.09
CA LEU A 164 -19.03 -0.83 13.41
C LEU A 164 -20.37 -0.11 13.43
N MET A 165 -20.54 0.96 12.67
CA MET A 165 -21.83 1.63 12.46
C MET A 165 -22.81 0.84 11.59
N GLY A 166 -22.43 -0.33 11.09
CA GLY A 166 -23.28 -1.19 10.26
C GLY A 166 -23.48 -0.72 8.81
N LEU A 167 -22.63 0.20 8.33
CA LEU A 167 -22.71 0.71 6.96
C LEU A 167 -22.38 -0.37 5.94
N PRO A 168 -23.21 -0.57 4.91
CA PRO A 168 -22.95 -1.55 3.85
C PRO A 168 -21.72 -1.18 3.02
N LYS A 169 -21.06 -2.21 2.47
CA LYS A 169 -19.81 -2.04 1.70
C LYS A 169 -19.89 -0.96 0.59
N PRO A 170 -20.97 -0.88 -0.23
CA PRO A 170 -21.07 0.16 -1.27
C PRO A 170 -21.00 1.58 -0.73
N LEU A 171 -21.54 1.84 0.44
CA LEU A 171 -21.51 3.18 1.04
C LEU A 171 -20.10 3.51 1.58
N ARG A 172 -19.39 2.53 2.09
CA ARG A 172 -17.98 2.67 2.49
C ARG A 172 -17.09 2.98 1.29
N ASP A 173 -17.32 2.30 0.17
CA ASP A 173 -16.59 2.53 -1.09
C ASP A 173 -16.87 3.94 -1.65
N ALA A 174 -18.11 4.45 -1.50
CA ALA A 174 -18.46 5.83 -1.86
C ALA A 174 -17.72 6.86 -0.98
N VAL A 175 -17.65 6.63 0.33
CA VAL A 175 -16.89 7.50 1.27
C VAL A 175 -15.41 7.50 0.88
N GLN A 176 -14.85 6.35 0.56
CA GLN A 176 -13.46 6.25 0.07
C GLN A 176 -13.24 7.09 -1.18
N GLY A 177 -14.14 7.00 -2.18
CA GLY A 177 -14.08 7.81 -3.40
C GLY A 177 -14.10 9.31 -3.09
N LEU A 178 -14.95 9.76 -2.18
CA LEU A 178 -15.02 11.16 -1.76
C LEU A 178 -13.72 11.62 -1.08
N ILE A 179 -13.11 10.79 -0.23
CA ILE A 179 -11.83 11.10 0.42
C ILE A 179 -10.73 11.26 -0.64
N ILE A 180 -10.65 10.36 -1.63
CA ILE A 180 -9.67 10.45 -2.71
C ILE A 180 -9.85 11.77 -3.48
N ILE A 181 -11.08 12.09 -3.90
CA ILE A 181 -11.38 13.32 -4.63
C ILE A 181 -10.99 14.54 -3.80
N GLY A 182 -11.36 14.59 -2.54
CA GLY A 182 -11.04 15.69 -1.63
C GLY A 182 -9.53 15.87 -1.43
N ALA A 183 -8.80 14.77 -1.22
CA ALA A 183 -7.35 14.79 -1.04
C ALA A 183 -6.61 15.23 -2.32
N VAL A 184 -7.03 14.73 -3.49
CA VAL A 184 -6.46 15.14 -4.78
C VAL A 184 -6.77 16.61 -5.08
N ALA A 185 -8.00 17.06 -4.84
CA ALA A 185 -8.41 18.45 -5.03
C ALA A 185 -7.61 19.41 -4.12
N TYR A 186 -7.44 19.03 -2.85
CA TYR A 186 -6.62 19.80 -1.90
C TYR A 186 -5.15 19.88 -2.36
N THR A 187 -4.59 18.78 -2.80
CA THR A 187 -3.20 18.71 -3.29
C THR A 187 -3.01 19.57 -4.55
N ALA A 188 -3.96 19.51 -5.50
CA ALA A 188 -3.94 20.33 -6.71
C ALA A 188 -4.08 21.81 -6.40
N TYR A 189 -4.93 22.18 -5.44
CA TYR A 189 -5.10 23.57 -5.01
C TYR A 189 -3.85 24.11 -4.30
N SER A 190 -3.26 23.33 -3.40
CA SER A 190 -2.04 23.69 -2.66
C SER A 190 -0.83 23.88 -3.59
N SER A 191 -0.71 23.02 -4.62
CA SER A 191 0.36 23.12 -5.62
C SER A 191 0.32 24.42 -6.44
N ARG A 192 -0.88 24.94 -6.72
CA ARG A 192 -1.06 26.21 -7.45
C ARG A 192 -0.67 27.46 -6.64
N ARG A 193 -0.64 27.37 -5.30
CA ARG A 193 -0.29 28.52 -4.42
C ARG A 193 1.22 28.67 -4.23
N THR A 194 2.00 27.66 -4.53
CA THR A 194 3.47 27.64 -4.35
C THR A 194 4.24 27.81 -5.66
N SER A 195 3.58 27.93 -6.78
CA SER A 195 4.09 28.31 -8.09
C SER A 195 3.81 29.78 -8.39
#